data_da68ada873efafdf9fc4e8b603a4c22f
#
_entry.id   da68ada873efafdf9fc4e8b603a4c22f
#
_cell.length_a   1.000
_cell.length_b   1.000
_cell.length_c   1.000
_cell.angle_alpha   90.00
_cell.angle_beta   90.00
_cell.angle_gamma   90.00
#
_symmetry.space_group_name_H-M   'P 1'
#
loop_
_entity.id
_entity.type
_entity.pdbx_description
1 polymer ?
#
loop_
_entity_poly.entity_id
_entity_poly.type
_entity_poly.pdbx_seq_one_letter_code
_entity_poly.pdbx_strand_id
1 'polypeptide(L)'
;MNDATRFPLCEAGHADKLHEQEMRSLLPGEDDAADIAALFSYLSDSTRVRLLSMLALSEMCVCEMADVLGMSQPAISHHLRVLRQCDVVDFRKQGQRALYSLNDNETGKTIRRLLAITAGKED
;
A
#
# COMPACT_ATOMS: atom_id res chain seq x y z
N MET A 1 -25.13 -25.82 -12.12
CA MET A 1 -23.79 -25.26 -12.15
C MET A 1 -23.82 -23.89 -12.80
N ASN A 2 -23.17 -22.94 -12.20
CA ASN A 2 -23.20 -21.55 -12.66
C ASN A 2 -22.11 -21.26 -13.67
N ASP A 3 -22.49 -20.88 -14.88
CA ASP A 3 -21.54 -20.56 -15.93
C ASP A 3 -20.74 -19.29 -15.66
N ALA A 4 -21.21 -18.44 -14.76
CA ALA A 4 -20.52 -17.20 -14.41
C ALA A 4 -19.12 -17.43 -13.80
N THR A 5 -18.86 -18.64 -13.30
CA THR A 5 -17.57 -19.01 -12.73
C THR A 5 -16.62 -19.66 -13.75
N ARG A 6 -17.07 -19.82 -14.97
CA ARG A 6 -16.25 -20.42 -16.02
C ARG A 6 -15.44 -19.37 -16.75
N PHE A 7 -14.19 -19.68 -16.99
CA PHE A 7 -13.30 -18.85 -17.80
C PHE A 7 -13.04 -19.55 -19.14
N PRO A 8 -13.06 -18.81 -20.24
CA PRO A 8 -12.73 -19.41 -21.52
C PRO A 8 -11.28 -19.90 -21.51
N LEU A 9 -11.06 -21.07 -22.07
CA LEU A 9 -9.74 -21.65 -22.21
C LEU A 9 -9.29 -21.56 -23.66
N CYS A 10 -8.01 -21.30 -23.85
CA CYS A 10 -7.43 -21.23 -25.19
C CYS A 10 -7.08 -22.60 -25.69
N GLU A 11 -7.29 -22.81 -26.99
CA GLU A 11 -6.83 -24.05 -27.66
C GLU A 11 -5.32 -24.00 -27.85
N ALA A 12 -4.72 -25.19 -27.95
CA ALA A 12 -3.30 -25.29 -28.19
C ALA A 12 -2.95 -24.68 -29.56
N GLY A 13 -1.81 -24.04 -29.64
CA GLY A 13 -1.31 -23.47 -30.89
C GLY A 13 -1.58 -21.97 -31.06
N HIS A 14 -2.31 -21.34 -30.13
CA HIS A 14 -2.53 -19.89 -30.16
C HIS A 14 -1.34 -19.06 -29.69
N ALA A 15 -0.36 -19.70 -29.07
CA ALA A 15 0.76 -18.98 -28.46
C ALA A 15 1.68 -18.39 -29.53
N ASP A 16 1.95 -17.08 -29.43
CA ASP A 16 2.94 -16.40 -30.23
C ASP A 16 4.26 -16.41 -29.45
N LYS A 17 5.25 -17.16 -29.94
CA LYS A 17 6.53 -17.35 -29.24
C LYS A 17 7.27 -16.04 -29.01
N LEU A 18 7.27 -15.15 -30.01
CA LEU A 18 7.95 -13.86 -29.87
C LEU A 18 7.26 -12.99 -28.83
N HIS A 19 5.93 -12.97 -28.83
CA HIS A 19 5.16 -12.23 -27.86
C HIS A 19 5.38 -12.78 -26.45
N GLU A 20 5.42 -14.08 -26.29
CA GLU A 20 5.69 -14.72 -25.00
C GLU A 20 7.08 -14.37 -24.48
N GLN A 21 8.09 -14.37 -25.34
CA GLN A 21 9.45 -14.00 -24.96
C GLN A 21 9.53 -12.56 -24.52
N GLU A 22 8.85 -11.66 -25.22
CA GLU A 22 8.77 -10.26 -24.84
C GLU A 22 8.12 -10.09 -23.47
N MET A 23 7.02 -10.80 -23.23
CA MET A 23 6.33 -10.76 -21.94
C MET A 23 7.26 -11.23 -20.82
N ARG A 24 7.99 -12.33 -21.01
CA ARG A 24 8.92 -12.83 -20.00
C ARG A 24 10.00 -11.82 -19.66
N SER A 25 10.46 -11.08 -20.66
CA SER A 25 11.52 -10.07 -20.44
C SER A 25 10.99 -8.83 -19.70
N LEU A 26 9.69 -8.55 -19.79
CA LEU A 26 9.07 -7.38 -19.19
C LEU A 26 8.52 -7.64 -17.79
N LEU A 27 8.27 -8.90 -17.46
CA LEU A 27 7.73 -9.24 -16.14
C LEU A 27 8.76 -9.01 -15.04
N PRO A 28 8.32 -8.56 -13.86
CA PRO A 28 9.22 -8.57 -12.71
C PRO A 28 9.63 -10.00 -12.37
N GLY A 29 10.87 -10.17 -11.91
CA GLY A 29 11.34 -11.46 -11.41
C GLY A 29 10.54 -11.91 -10.20
N GLU A 30 10.71 -13.18 -9.82
CA GLU A 30 9.99 -13.73 -8.68
C GLU A 30 10.26 -12.96 -7.38
N ASP A 31 11.50 -12.54 -7.15
CA ASP A 31 11.85 -11.79 -5.94
C ASP A 31 11.19 -10.41 -5.93
N ASP A 32 11.22 -9.72 -7.07
CA ASP A 32 10.57 -8.41 -7.18
C ASP A 32 9.06 -8.53 -7.01
N ALA A 33 8.46 -9.54 -7.60
CA ALA A 33 7.03 -9.79 -7.47
C ALA A 33 6.66 -10.10 -6.02
N ALA A 34 7.49 -10.86 -5.31
CA ALA A 34 7.27 -11.17 -3.90
C ALA A 34 7.35 -9.91 -3.04
N ASP A 35 8.30 -9.02 -3.32
CA ASP A 35 8.43 -7.75 -2.60
C ASP A 35 7.20 -6.87 -2.80
N ILE A 36 6.73 -6.77 -4.04
CA ILE A 36 5.51 -6.02 -4.35
C ILE A 36 4.31 -6.62 -3.64
N ALA A 37 4.19 -7.95 -3.67
CA ALA A 37 3.08 -8.65 -3.00
C ALA A 37 3.10 -8.41 -1.49
N ALA A 38 4.28 -8.41 -0.88
CA ALA A 38 4.43 -8.11 0.54
C ALA A 38 3.96 -6.70 0.85
N LEU A 39 4.29 -5.72 0.01
CA LEU A 39 3.83 -4.35 0.18
C LEU A 39 2.30 -4.28 0.17
N PHE A 40 1.66 -4.90 -0.81
CA PHE A 40 0.20 -4.92 -0.86
C PHE A 40 -0.40 -5.59 0.37
N SER A 41 0.23 -6.65 0.87
CA SER A 41 -0.22 -7.31 2.09
C SER A 41 -0.21 -6.36 3.29
N TYR A 42 0.86 -5.57 3.45
CA TYR A 42 0.95 -4.60 4.53
C TYR A 42 -0.11 -3.50 4.40
N LEU A 43 -0.52 -3.18 3.19
CA LEU A 43 -1.51 -2.12 2.93
C LEU A 43 -2.95 -2.63 2.91
N SER A 44 -3.18 -3.94 2.98
CA SER A 44 -4.51 -4.53 2.88
C SER A 44 -5.26 -4.53 4.21
N ASP A 45 -5.24 -3.40 4.89
CA ASP A 45 -5.89 -3.20 6.19
C ASP A 45 -6.52 -1.82 6.18
N SER A 46 -7.83 -1.75 6.45
CA SER A 46 -8.55 -0.48 6.34
C SER A 46 -8.06 0.57 7.32
N THR A 47 -7.63 0.16 8.52
CA THR A 47 -7.07 1.09 9.49
C THR A 47 -5.78 1.71 8.97
N ARG A 48 -4.92 0.89 8.36
CA ARG A 48 -3.66 1.40 7.79
C ARG A 48 -3.92 2.36 6.64
N VAL A 49 -4.91 2.07 5.80
CA VAL A 49 -5.30 3.00 4.74
C VAL A 49 -5.73 4.34 5.33
N ARG A 50 -6.54 4.31 6.39
CA ARG A 50 -6.98 5.54 7.05
C ARG A 50 -5.83 6.30 7.68
N LEU A 51 -4.90 5.59 8.32
CA LEU A 51 -3.68 6.20 8.86
C LEU A 51 -2.85 6.90 7.78
N LEU A 52 -2.65 6.20 6.68
CA LEU A 52 -1.87 6.75 5.56
C LEU A 52 -2.58 7.96 4.95
N SER A 53 -3.90 7.94 4.88
CA SER A 53 -4.68 9.08 4.39
C SER A 53 -4.48 10.30 5.27
N MET A 54 -4.45 10.10 6.59
CA MET A 54 -4.18 11.18 7.54
C MET A 54 -2.76 11.74 7.36
N LEU A 55 -1.78 10.86 7.22
CA LEU A 55 -0.39 11.26 7.07
C LEU A 55 -0.12 11.89 5.70
N ALA A 56 -0.95 11.61 4.71
CA ALA A 56 -0.88 12.31 3.42
C ALA A 56 -1.31 13.77 3.55
N LEU A 57 -2.12 14.08 4.57
CA LEU A 57 -2.61 15.43 4.82
C LEU A 57 -1.69 16.22 5.74
N SER A 58 -1.08 15.57 6.73
CA SER A 58 -0.29 16.27 7.74
C SER A 58 0.57 15.28 8.50
N GLU A 59 1.71 15.77 9.01
CA GLU A 59 2.45 15.04 10.03
C GLU A 59 1.60 14.97 11.31
N MET A 60 1.63 13.82 11.99
CA MET A 60 0.83 13.65 13.21
C MET A 60 1.56 12.75 14.21
N CYS A 61 1.29 12.98 15.49
CA CYS A 61 1.77 12.10 16.55
C CYS A 61 0.74 10.98 16.80
N VAL A 62 1.17 9.95 17.53
CA VAL A 62 0.33 8.78 17.81
C VAL A 62 -0.95 9.18 18.54
N CYS A 63 -0.87 10.08 19.52
CA CYS A 63 -2.06 10.45 20.27
C CYS A 63 -3.11 11.14 19.40
N GLU A 64 -2.70 11.97 18.45
CA GLU A 64 -3.64 12.60 17.52
C GLU A 64 -4.33 11.57 16.63
N MET A 65 -3.56 10.65 16.09
CA MET A 65 -4.11 9.60 15.23
C MET A 65 -5.06 8.69 16.00
N ALA A 66 -4.70 8.35 17.24
CA ALA A 66 -5.55 7.53 18.11
C ALA A 66 -6.88 8.23 18.37
N ASP A 67 -6.83 9.52 18.66
CA ASP A 67 -8.05 10.31 18.91
C ASP A 67 -8.95 10.35 17.68
N VAL A 68 -8.39 10.63 16.53
CA VAL A 68 -9.17 10.74 15.29
C VAL A 68 -9.85 9.41 14.93
N LEU A 69 -9.13 8.30 15.10
CA LEU A 69 -9.65 6.98 14.73
C LEU A 69 -10.43 6.29 15.85
N GLY A 70 -10.44 6.87 17.07
CA GLY A 70 -11.09 6.24 18.21
C GLY A 70 -10.43 4.92 18.61
N MET A 71 -9.13 4.83 18.51
CA MET A 71 -8.35 3.63 18.80
C MET A 71 -7.35 3.89 19.91
N SER A 72 -6.86 2.83 20.54
CA SER A 72 -5.82 2.97 21.56
C SER A 72 -4.48 3.33 20.94
N GLN A 73 -3.64 4.04 21.68
CA GLN A 73 -2.31 4.38 21.21
C GLN A 73 -1.45 3.15 20.91
N PRO A 74 -1.46 2.09 21.76
CA PRO A 74 -0.74 0.86 21.41
C PRO A 74 -1.17 0.24 20.08
N ALA A 75 -2.46 0.27 19.76
CA ALA A 75 -2.97 -0.25 18.49
C ALA A 75 -2.42 0.57 17.31
N ILE A 76 -2.47 1.90 17.43
CA ILE A 76 -1.92 2.78 16.39
C ILE A 76 -0.41 2.54 16.24
N SER A 77 0.31 2.46 17.37
CA SER A 77 1.76 2.22 17.34
C SER A 77 2.11 0.91 16.64
N HIS A 78 1.29 -0.13 16.83
CA HIS A 78 1.50 -1.41 16.14
C HIS A 78 1.38 -1.25 14.63
N HIS A 79 0.34 -0.57 14.16
CA HIS A 79 0.15 -0.33 12.73
C HIS A 79 1.29 0.49 12.14
N LEU A 80 1.73 1.52 12.86
CA LEU A 80 2.84 2.35 12.41
C LEU A 80 4.15 1.57 12.33
N ARG A 81 4.38 0.64 13.27
CA ARG A 81 5.56 -0.21 13.23
C ARG A 81 5.59 -1.06 11.96
N VAL A 82 4.45 -1.65 11.60
CA VAL A 82 4.34 -2.44 10.36
C VAL A 82 4.62 -1.55 9.14
N LEU A 83 4.04 -0.36 9.10
CA LEU A 83 4.25 0.57 7.98
C LEU A 83 5.69 1.07 7.89
N ARG A 84 6.38 1.21 9.03
CA ARG A 84 7.80 1.55 9.03
C ARG A 84 8.66 0.42 8.48
N GLN A 85 8.30 -0.83 8.78
CA GLN A 85 9.04 -1.99 8.30
C GLN A 85 9.04 -2.09 6.79
N CYS A 86 7.98 -1.63 6.13
CA CYS A 86 7.93 -1.61 4.67
C CYS A 86 8.28 -0.25 4.06
N ASP A 87 8.87 0.63 4.86
CA ASP A 87 9.44 1.90 4.41
C ASP A 87 8.40 2.88 3.86
N VAL A 88 7.16 2.78 4.33
CA VAL A 88 6.06 3.64 3.89
C VAL A 88 6.01 4.92 4.72
N VAL A 89 6.29 4.81 6.02
CA VAL A 89 6.27 5.94 6.94
C VAL A 89 7.55 6.00 7.75
N ASP A 90 7.83 7.16 8.30
CA ASP A 90 8.89 7.33 9.28
C ASP A 90 8.47 8.42 10.26
N PHE A 91 9.30 8.69 11.25
CA PHE A 91 9.01 9.74 12.21
C PHE A 91 10.26 10.56 12.51
N ARG A 92 10.04 11.76 12.99
CA ARG A 92 11.08 12.61 13.56
C ARG A 92 10.67 13.05 14.96
N LYS A 93 11.66 13.23 15.80
CA LYS A 93 11.40 13.72 17.15
C LYS A 93 11.22 15.23 17.14
N GLN A 94 10.21 15.70 17.87
CA GLN A 94 10.02 17.12 18.13
C GLN A 94 9.66 17.24 19.61
N GLY A 95 10.64 17.63 20.42
CA GLY A 95 10.48 17.57 21.86
C GLY A 95 10.32 16.12 22.31
N GLN A 96 9.27 15.84 23.06
CA GLN A 96 8.98 14.48 23.51
C GLN A 96 8.02 13.75 22.59
N ARG A 97 7.61 14.38 21.50
CA ARG A 97 6.67 13.80 20.55
C ARG A 97 7.41 13.21 19.37
N ALA A 98 6.86 12.15 18.83
CA ALA A 98 7.30 11.60 17.54
C ALA A 98 6.24 11.96 16.50
N LEU A 99 6.64 12.71 15.49
CA LEU A 99 5.75 13.12 14.40
C LEU A 99 5.97 12.18 13.23
N TYR A 100 4.94 11.44 12.88
CA TYR A 100 4.97 10.50 11.77
C TYR A 100 4.58 11.18 10.47
N SER A 101 5.16 10.72 9.38
CA SER A 101 4.88 11.24 8.03
C SER A 101 5.07 10.14 7.01
N LEU A 102 4.46 10.32 5.84
CA LEU A 102 4.77 9.47 4.69
C LEU A 102 6.21 9.72 4.25
N ASN A 103 6.91 8.64 3.92
CA ASN A 103 8.27 8.77 3.40
C ASN A 103 8.27 9.47 2.04
N ASP A 104 9.32 10.22 1.79
CA ASP A 104 9.53 10.91 0.52
C ASP A 104 10.38 10.04 -0.41
N ASN A 105 9.92 8.80 -0.60
CA ASN A 105 10.52 7.84 -1.52
C ASN A 105 9.47 7.42 -2.54
N GLU A 106 9.86 6.56 -3.48
CA GLU A 106 8.94 6.14 -4.55
C GLU A 106 7.69 5.44 -3.99
N THR A 107 7.85 4.65 -2.93
CA THR A 107 6.72 3.98 -2.29
C THR A 107 5.75 4.99 -1.69
N GLY A 108 6.25 5.95 -0.94
CA GLY A 108 5.42 7.00 -0.35
C GLY A 108 4.71 7.84 -1.40
N LYS A 109 5.41 8.18 -2.47
CA LYS A 109 4.82 8.94 -3.58
C LYS A 109 3.70 8.15 -4.26
N THR A 110 3.92 6.86 -4.48
CA THR A 110 2.92 5.99 -5.09
C THR A 110 1.67 5.89 -4.23
N ILE A 111 1.84 5.71 -2.92
CA ILE A 111 0.73 5.65 -1.98
C ILE A 111 -0.05 6.96 -1.99
N ARG A 112 0.67 8.08 -2.00
CA ARG A 112 0.04 9.41 -2.04
C ARG A 112 -0.84 9.56 -3.30
N ARG A 113 -0.38 9.05 -4.43
CA ARG A 113 -1.17 9.07 -5.68
C ARG A 113 -2.42 8.20 -5.57
N LEU A 114 -2.28 7.00 -4.97
CA LEU A 114 -3.44 6.11 -4.78
C LEU A 114 -4.49 6.74 -3.88
N LEU A 115 -4.06 7.39 -2.81
CA LEU A 115 -4.98 8.04 -1.88
C LEU A 115 -5.66 9.25 -2.52
N ALA A 116 -4.98 9.95 -3.42
CA ALA A 116 -5.55 11.09 -4.13
C ALA A 116 -6.73 10.68 -5.01
N ILE A 117 -6.71 9.46 -5.54
CA ILE A 117 -7.82 8.95 -6.37
C ILE A 117 -9.11 8.89 -5.54
N THR A 118 -9.01 8.41 -4.30
CA THR A 118 -10.18 8.35 -3.43
C THR A 118 -10.63 9.73 -2.97
N ALA A 119 -9.69 10.62 -2.69
CA ALA A 119 -10.02 11.98 -2.29
C ALA A 119 -10.78 12.73 -3.38
N GLY A 120 -10.48 12.44 -4.66
CA GLY A 120 -11.17 13.07 -5.77
C GLY A 120 -12.64 12.71 -5.89
N LYS A 121 -13.11 11.71 -5.15
CA LYS A 121 -14.51 11.32 -5.15
C LYS A 121 -15.38 12.13 -4.19
N GLU A 122 -14.76 12.94 -3.38
CA GLU A 122 -15.46 13.73 -2.37
C GLU A 122 -16.32 14.84 -2.96
N ASP A 123 -16.10 15.20 -4.20
CA ASP A 123 -16.91 16.20 -4.88
C ASP A 123 -18.23 15.63 -5.43
#